data_95003e4657ef8cd5d924f86fe826db69
#
_entry.id   95003e4657ef8cd5d924f86fe826db69
#
_cell.length_a   1.000
_cell.length_b   1.000
_cell.length_c   1.000
_cell.angle_alpha   90.00
_cell.angle_beta   90.00
_cell.angle_gamma   90.00
#
_symmetry.space_group_name_H-M   'P 1'
#
loop_
_entity.id
_entity.type
_entity.pdbx_description
1 polymer ?
#
loop_
_entity_poly.entity_id
_entity_poly.type
_entity_poly.pdbx_seq_one_letter_code
_entity_poly.pdbx_strand_id
1 'polypeptide(L)'
;MAITLNSLKPAPDVVSALQQGYLYKDVSLDLQYGYTTNNALYATSEKKDLVSLYDVASVVNSLKNILTTSPGEKILNPEFGLDLRDYLFEAVTKTKGYFIGREISINLPTQEERVVINTVEVIVSPEDQEYEINLDIGIPSLNISSITLNGVLNNDGYVFV
;
A
#
# COMPACT_ATOMS: atom_id res chain seq x y z
N MET A 1 -36.47 38.12 -6.25
CA MET A 1 -35.61 37.33 -7.17
C MET A 1 -35.15 36.13 -6.35
N ALA A 2 -35.79 34.96 -6.50
CA ALA A 2 -35.50 33.79 -5.72
C ALA A 2 -34.37 33.01 -6.44
N ILE A 3 -33.20 32.91 -5.81
CA ILE A 3 -32.12 32.05 -6.28
C ILE A 3 -32.48 30.61 -5.90
N THR A 4 -32.99 29.86 -6.86
CA THR A 4 -33.17 28.43 -6.73
C THR A 4 -31.78 27.78 -6.75
N LEU A 5 -31.30 27.34 -5.59
CA LEU A 5 -30.15 26.44 -5.50
C LEU A 5 -30.57 25.09 -6.09
N ASN A 6 -30.55 25.01 -7.41
CA ASN A 6 -30.80 23.78 -8.10
C ASN A 6 -29.56 22.88 -7.89
N SER A 7 -29.76 21.96 -6.94
CA SER A 7 -29.03 20.69 -6.85
C SER A 7 -27.55 20.79 -7.19
N LEU A 8 -26.72 20.88 -6.17
CA LEU A 8 -25.39 20.30 -6.24
C LEU A 8 -25.57 18.82 -6.66
N LYS A 9 -25.55 18.56 -7.98
CA LYS A 9 -25.38 17.19 -8.45
C LYS A 9 -24.05 16.73 -7.87
N PRO A 10 -24.05 15.65 -7.08
CA PRO A 10 -22.78 15.09 -6.64
C PRO A 10 -21.94 14.84 -7.90
N ALA A 11 -20.62 15.05 -7.77
CA ALA A 11 -19.72 14.82 -8.89
C ALA A 11 -19.95 13.41 -9.47
N PRO A 12 -19.86 13.22 -10.78
CA PRO A 12 -20.19 11.95 -11.44
C PRO A 12 -19.39 10.75 -10.91
N ASP A 13 -18.22 11.00 -10.37
CA ASP A 13 -17.38 10.01 -9.67
C ASP A 13 -18.02 9.50 -8.38
N VAL A 14 -18.68 10.36 -7.59
CA VAL A 14 -19.39 9.93 -6.37
C VAL A 14 -20.63 9.09 -6.71
N VAL A 15 -21.33 9.45 -7.78
CA VAL A 15 -22.51 8.70 -8.23
C VAL A 15 -22.08 7.35 -8.81
N SER A 16 -20.98 7.31 -9.55
CA SER A 16 -20.42 6.06 -10.09
C SER A 16 -19.90 5.14 -8.98
N ALA A 17 -19.36 5.71 -7.89
CA ALA A 17 -18.92 4.98 -6.72
C ALA A 17 -20.06 4.22 -6.03
N LEU A 18 -21.19 4.89 -5.83
CA LEU A 18 -22.39 4.28 -5.25
C LEU A 18 -23.02 3.21 -6.15
N GLN A 19 -22.76 3.26 -7.45
CA GLN A 19 -23.25 2.28 -8.43
C GLN A 19 -22.29 1.09 -8.64
N GLN A 20 -20.99 1.23 -8.34
CA GLN A 20 -19.98 0.19 -8.57
C GLN A 20 -19.76 -0.75 -7.38
N GLY A 21 -20.36 -0.48 -6.22
CA GLY A 21 -20.40 -1.42 -5.09
C GLY A 21 -19.05 -1.73 -4.46
N TYR A 22 -18.08 -0.81 -4.50
CA TYR A 22 -16.82 -0.96 -3.77
C TYR A 22 -16.96 -0.47 -2.32
N LEU A 23 -16.20 -1.10 -1.42
CA LEU A 23 -16.20 -0.78 0.01
C LEU A 23 -15.10 0.23 0.36
N TYR A 24 -13.95 0.12 -0.29
CA TYR A 24 -12.80 0.97 -0.06
C TYR A 24 -12.35 1.67 -1.34
N LYS A 25 -11.92 2.93 -1.19
CA LYS A 25 -11.32 3.72 -2.27
C LYS A 25 -10.11 4.46 -1.73
N ASP A 26 -9.03 4.43 -2.48
CA ASP A 26 -7.78 5.15 -2.19
C ASP A 26 -7.24 5.77 -3.48
N VAL A 27 -6.19 6.55 -3.36
CA VAL A 27 -5.50 7.20 -4.46
C VAL A 27 -4.05 6.75 -4.48
N SER A 28 -3.59 6.21 -5.61
CA SER A 28 -2.18 5.95 -5.78
C SER A 28 -1.43 7.27 -5.97
N LEU A 29 -0.40 7.46 -5.14
CA LEU A 29 0.52 8.59 -5.26
C LEU A 29 1.69 8.28 -6.21
N ASP A 30 1.79 7.05 -6.70
CA ASP A 30 2.73 6.70 -7.76
C ASP A 30 2.30 7.40 -9.05
N LEU A 31 2.87 8.56 -9.30
CA LEU A 31 2.70 9.33 -10.53
C LEU A 31 3.43 8.59 -11.66
N GLN A 32 2.92 7.43 -12.03
CA GLN A 32 3.40 6.76 -13.22
C GLN A 32 2.92 7.56 -14.43
N TYR A 33 3.84 8.27 -15.05
CA TYR A 33 3.67 8.71 -16.42
C TYR A 33 3.55 7.47 -17.29
N GLY A 34 2.33 6.99 -17.45
CA GLY A 34 2.05 5.86 -18.32
C GLY A 34 2.29 6.27 -19.76
N TYR A 35 3.53 6.18 -20.22
CA TYR A 35 3.79 5.99 -21.62
C TYR A 35 3.34 4.57 -21.95
N THR A 36 2.08 4.39 -22.26
CA THR A 36 1.65 3.19 -22.96
C THR A 36 2.29 3.23 -24.35
N THR A 37 3.41 2.53 -24.49
CA THR A 37 4.09 2.26 -25.75
C THR A 37 3.31 1.28 -26.64
N ASN A 38 2.00 1.36 -26.62
CA ASN A 38 1.18 0.68 -27.61
C ASN A 38 0.78 1.72 -28.63
N ASN A 39 1.40 1.66 -29.78
CA ASN A 39 1.18 2.26 -31.08
C ASN A 39 -0.26 2.69 -31.46
N ALA A 40 -1.03 3.16 -30.53
CA ALA A 40 -2.29 3.85 -30.79
C ALA A 40 -1.96 5.33 -31.00
N LEU A 41 -1.75 5.69 -32.26
CA LEU A 41 -1.44 7.03 -32.75
C LEU A 41 -2.49 8.09 -32.35
N TYR A 42 -3.53 7.72 -31.62
CA TYR A 42 -4.63 8.59 -31.20
C TYR A 42 -5.23 8.16 -29.84
N ALA A 43 -4.38 7.72 -28.91
CA ALA A 43 -4.84 7.68 -27.53
C ALA A 43 -5.09 9.11 -27.10
N THR A 44 -6.33 9.53 -27.07
CA THR A 44 -6.79 10.65 -26.27
C THR A 44 -6.49 10.25 -24.84
N SER A 45 -5.28 10.57 -24.41
CA SER A 45 -4.85 10.37 -23.04
C SER A 45 -5.67 11.34 -22.19
N GLU A 46 -6.74 10.85 -21.61
CA GLU A 46 -7.17 11.41 -20.35
C GLU A 46 -5.98 11.20 -19.41
N LYS A 47 -5.18 12.27 -19.27
CA LYS A 47 -4.12 12.34 -18.27
C LYS A 47 -4.82 12.27 -16.92
N LYS A 48 -5.02 11.07 -16.39
CA LYS A 48 -5.40 10.90 -15.01
C LYS A 48 -4.11 11.10 -14.22
N ASP A 49 -3.94 12.27 -13.67
CA ASP A 49 -2.80 12.59 -12.81
C ASP A 49 -2.82 11.71 -11.53
N LEU A 50 -4.00 11.23 -11.15
CA LEU A 50 -4.23 10.39 -9.99
C LEU A 50 -5.01 9.14 -10.37
N VAL A 51 -4.50 7.97 -9.99
CA VAL A 51 -5.16 6.68 -10.17
C VAL A 51 -5.94 6.33 -8.91
N SER A 52 -7.25 6.11 -9.04
CA SER A 52 -8.07 5.61 -7.94
C SER A 52 -7.92 4.10 -7.83
N LEU A 53 -7.68 3.64 -6.61
CA LEU A 53 -7.58 2.23 -6.24
C LEU A 53 -8.82 1.83 -5.45
N TYR A 54 -9.29 0.60 -5.65
CA TYR A 54 -10.52 0.11 -5.04
C TYR A 54 -10.27 -1.18 -4.27
N ASP A 55 -11.02 -1.37 -3.19
CA ASP A 55 -11.06 -2.58 -2.36
C ASP A 55 -9.68 -3.13 -2.03
N VAL A 56 -9.33 -4.31 -2.54
CA VAL A 56 -8.03 -4.96 -2.28
C VAL A 56 -6.86 -4.07 -2.67
N ALA A 57 -6.91 -3.44 -3.84
CA ALA A 57 -5.83 -2.57 -4.30
C ALA A 57 -5.64 -1.35 -3.38
N SER A 58 -6.72 -0.82 -2.81
CA SER A 58 -6.68 0.25 -1.81
C SER A 58 -5.96 -0.20 -0.52
N VAL A 59 -6.27 -1.39 -0.03
CA VAL A 59 -5.63 -1.94 1.17
C VAL A 59 -4.15 -2.23 0.92
N VAL A 60 -3.82 -2.87 -0.21
CA VAL A 60 -2.43 -3.14 -0.60
C VAL A 60 -1.60 -1.85 -0.72
N ASN A 61 -2.18 -0.79 -1.30
CA ASN A 61 -1.53 0.52 -1.37
C ASN A 61 -1.26 1.11 0.02
N SER A 62 -2.21 0.99 0.94
CA SER A 62 -2.01 1.42 2.33
C SER A 62 -0.88 0.65 3.01
N LEU A 63 -0.84 -0.67 2.86
CA LEU A 63 0.24 -1.51 3.39
C LEU A 63 1.60 -1.14 2.79
N LYS A 64 1.65 -0.89 1.49
CA LYS A 64 2.85 -0.41 0.82
C LYS A 64 3.35 0.88 1.47
N ASN A 65 2.45 1.85 1.66
CA ASN A 65 2.80 3.13 2.28
C ASN A 65 3.31 2.95 3.71
N ILE A 66 2.71 2.07 4.52
CA ILE A 66 3.17 1.80 5.89
C ILE A 66 4.56 1.17 5.90
N LEU A 67 4.80 0.16 5.05
CA LEU A 67 6.08 -0.56 4.99
C LEU A 67 7.24 0.25 4.41
N THR A 68 6.93 1.26 3.59
CA THR A 68 7.94 2.12 2.94
C THR A 68 8.20 3.44 3.66
N THR A 69 7.33 3.83 4.61
CA THR A 69 7.47 5.08 5.37
C THR A 69 8.17 4.80 6.69
N SER A 70 9.19 5.59 7.00
CA SER A 70 9.83 5.52 8.32
C SER A 70 9.08 6.41 9.33
N PRO A 71 9.02 6.02 10.60
CA PRO A 71 8.47 6.87 11.67
C PRO A 71 9.12 8.24 11.66
N GLY A 72 8.29 9.28 11.79
CA GLY A 72 8.74 10.68 11.74
C GLY A 72 8.70 11.33 10.36
N GLU A 73 8.58 10.59 9.26
CA GLU A 73 8.48 11.16 7.91
C GLU A 73 7.13 11.84 7.65
N LYS A 74 6.06 11.36 8.28
CA LYS A 74 4.71 11.90 8.12
C LYS A 74 4.45 13.03 9.11
N ILE A 75 4.39 14.25 8.65
CA ILE A 75 4.33 15.49 9.48
C ILE A 75 3.19 15.50 10.50
N LEU A 76 1.99 15.01 10.12
CA LEU A 76 0.80 15.06 10.99
C LEU A 76 0.60 13.77 11.81
N ASN A 77 1.37 12.74 11.56
CA ASN A 77 1.33 11.47 12.28
C ASN A 77 2.73 10.87 12.34
N PRO A 78 3.57 11.28 13.30
CA PRO A 78 4.96 10.84 13.38
C PRO A 78 5.11 9.36 13.76
N GLU A 79 4.07 8.73 14.28
CA GLU A 79 4.08 7.30 14.63
C GLU A 79 3.72 6.40 13.44
N PHE A 80 3.36 7.00 12.29
CA PHE A 80 3.02 6.26 11.08
C PHE A 80 4.27 5.69 10.42
N GLY A 81 4.14 4.46 9.94
CA GLY A 81 5.20 3.74 9.26
C GLY A 81 5.89 2.70 10.15
N LEU A 82 6.83 1.95 9.57
CA LEU A 82 7.63 0.95 10.26
C LEU A 82 9.11 1.28 10.10
N ASP A 83 9.87 1.07 11.18
CA ASP A 83 11.31 1.35 11.21
C ASP A 83 12.12 0.18 10.61
N LEU A 84 11.84 -0.11 9.33
CA LEU A 84 12.55 -1.19 8.63
C LEU A 84 13.92 -0.74 8.09
N ARG A 85 14.13 0.56 7.92
CA ARG A 85 15.39 1.09 7.37
C ARG A 85 16.58 0.91 8.30
N ASP A 86 16.37 0.93 9.58
CA ASP A 86 17.45 0.74 10.57
C ASP A 86 18.13 -0.64 10.43
N TYR A 87 17.40 -1.62 9.94
CA TYR A 87 17.95 -2.96 9.71
C TYR A 87 18.84 -3.05 8.46
N LEU A 88 18.78 -2.06 7.55
CA LEU A 88 19.52 -2.09 6.27
C LEU A 88 21.00 -1.76 6.42
N PHE A 89 21.35 -0.98 7.45
CA PHE A 89 22.74 -0.54 7.66
C PHE A 89 23.55 -1.49 8.53
N GLU A 90 22.98 -2.62 8.86
CA GLU A 90 23.61 -3.60 9.72
C GLU A 90 23.75 -4.95 9.00
N ALA A 91 24.65 -5.82 9.49
CA ALA A 91 24.84 -7.15 8.90
C ALA A 91 23.54 -7.97 8.90
N VAL A 92 23.23 -8.60 7.78
CA VAL A 92 22.06 -9.44 7.59
C VAL A 92 22.20 -10.73 8.41
N THR A 93 21.31 -10.92 9.36
CA THR A 93 21.34 -12.08 10.28
C THR A 93 19.94 -12.63 10.54
N LYS A 94 19.87 -13.91 10.90
CA LYS A 94 18.60 -14.57 11.27
C LYS A 94 17.91 -13.87 12.46
N THR A 95 18.68 -13.38 13.42
CA THR A 95 18.15 -12.70 14.60
C THR A 95 17.44 -11.41 14.19
N LYS A 96 18.01 -10.65 13.25
CA LYS A 96 17.36 -9.45 12.73
C LYS A 96 16.13 -9.76 11.89
N GLY A 97 16.18 -10.81 11.07
CA GLY A 97 14.99 -11.29 10.37
C GLY A 97 13.83 -11.58 11.31
N TYR A 98 14.12 -12.19 12.49
CA TYR A 98 13.11 -12.37 13.53
C TYR A 98 12.56 -11.05 14.07
N PHE A 99 13.41 -10.05 14.32
CA PHE A 99 12.96 -8.73 14.80
C PHE A 99 12.12 -8.00 13.74
N ILE A 100 12.50 -8.05 12.47
CA ILE A 100 11.72 -7.50 11.36
C ILE A 100 10.32 -8.13 11.32
N GLY A 101 10.24 -9.47 11.34
CA GLY A 101 8.96 -10.17 11.36
C GLY A 101 8.09 -9.82 12.56
N ARG A 102 8.70 -9.68 13.75
CA ARG A 102 8.02 -9.25 14.96
C ARG A 102 7.51 -7.81 14.86
N GLU A 103 8.34 -6.90 14.37
CA GLU A 103 7.99 -5.49 14.16
C GLU A 103 6.76 -5.36 13.27
N ILE A 104 6.77 -6.05 12.12
CA ILE A 104 5.63 -6.09 11.20
C ILE A 104 4.39 -6.67 11.90
N SER A 105 4.53 -7.81 12.57
CA SER A 105 3.39 -8.51 13.19
C SER A 105 2.69 -7.70 14.29
N ILE A 106 3.43 -6.85 15.00
CA ILE A 106 2.88 -6.05 16.11
C ILE A 106 2.35 -4.71 15.61
N ASN A 107 3.12 -4.00 14.79
CA ASN A 107 2.82 -2.60 14.47
C ASN A 107 1.93 -2.45 13.23
N LEU A 108 1.98 -3.38 12.27
CA LEU A 108 1.15 -3.29 11.08
C LEU A 108 -0.36 -3.31 11.38
N PRO A 109 -0.89 -4.21 12.24
CA PRO A 109 -2.32 -4.22 12.57
C PRO A 109 -2.79 -2.98 13.33
N THR A 110 -1.90 -2.29 14.06
CA THR A 110 -2.26 -1.07 14.80
C THR A 110 -2.44 0.12 13.86
N GLN A 111 -1.81 0.09 12.68
CA GLN A 111 -1.86 1.18 11.70
C GLN A 111 -2.86 0.90 10.56
N GLU A 112 -3.18 -0.38 10.31
CA GLU A 112 -4.12 -0.80 9.28
C GLU A 112 -5.16 -1.78 9.86
N GLU A 113 -6.22 -1.23 10.41
CA GLU A 113 -7.29 -2.00 11.10
C GLU A 113 -8.12 -2.90 10.17
N ARG A 114 -8.07 -2.66 8.85
CA ARG A 114 -8.82 -3.44 7.84
C ARG A 114 -8.21 -4.82 7.61
N VAL A 115 -6.97 -5.04 8.09
CA VAL A 115 -6.17 -6.21 7.80
C VAL A 115 -5.97 -7.07 9.03
N VAL A 116 -6.05 -8.38 8.86
CA VAL A 116 -5.65 -9.37 9.85
C VAL A 116 -4.41 -10.09 9.32
N ILE A 117 -3.34 -10.11 10.09
CA ILE A 117 -2.13 -10.85 9.72
C ILE A 117 -2.32 -12.32 10.07
N ASN A 118 -2.25 -13.20 9.07
CA ASN A 118 -2.26 -14.63 9.26
C ASN A 118 -0.84 -15.15 9.56
N THR A 119 0.12 -14.78 8.71
CA THR A 119 1.52 -15.22 8.83
C THR A 119 2.46 -14.13 8.31
N VAL A 120 3.60 -13.99 8.98
CA VAL A 120 4.76 -13.21 8.51
C VAL A 120 5.94 -14.15 8.46
N GLU A 121 6.47 -14.37 7.27
CA GLU A 121 7.68 -15.15 7.06
C GLU A 121 8.79 -14.23 6.56
N VAL A 122 9.96 -14.31 7.19
CA VAL A 122 11.14 -13.54 6.78
C VAL A 122 12.26 -14.51 6.45
N ILE A 123 12.58 -14.57 5.16
CA ILE A 123 13.70 -15.37 4.64
C ILE A 123 14.93 -14.45 4.59
N VAL A 124 16.03 -14.96 5.09
CA VAL A 124 17.26 -14.19 5.27
C VAL A 124 18.29 -14.66 4.26
N SER A 125 18.74 -13.78 3.37
CA SER A 125 19.77 -14.03 2.35
C SER A 125 21.03 -13.20 2.64
N PRO A 126 21.96 -13.72 3.49
CA PRO A 126 23.16 -12.97 3.85
C PRO A 126 24.12 -12.72 2.69
N GLU A 127 24.09 -13.60 1.67
CA GLU A 127 24.93 -13.49 0.47
C GLU A 127 24.51 -12.31 -0.40
N ASP A 128 23.21 -12.08 -0.52
CA ASP A 128 22.62 -11.00 -1.31
C ASP A 128 22.38 -9.73 -0.46
N GLN A 129 22.61 -9.81 0.86
CA GLN A 129 22.37 -8.74 1.83
C GLN A 129 20.91 -8.25 1.83
N GLU A 130 19.97 -9.18 1.76
CA GLU A 130 18.54 -8.87 1.71
C GLU A 130 17.71 -9.76 2.64
N TYR A 131 16.50 -9.28 2.93
CA TYR A 131 15.45 -10.02 3.61
C TYR A 131 14.25 -10.12 2.66
N GLU A 132 13.84 -11.34 2.32
CA GLU A 132 12.58 -11.57 1.63
C GLU A 132 11.46 -11.69 2.68
N ILE A 133 10.43 -10.88 2.53
CA ILE A 133 9.33 -10.78 3.48
C ILE A 133 8.05 -11.23 2.79
N ASN A 134 7.49 -12.34 3.26
CA ASN A 134 6.26 -12.92 2.78
C ASN A 134 5.15 -12.68 3.83
N LEU A 135 4.17 -11.85 3.47
CA LEU A 135 3.03 -11.51 4.31
C LEU A 135 1.79 -12.24 3.82
N ASP A 136 1.17 -13.06 4.67
CA ASP A 136 -0.16 -13.57 4.44
C ASP A 136 -1.15 -12.80 5.30
N ILE A 137 -2.08 -12.12 4.63
CA ILE A 137 -3.07 -11.24 5.25
C ILE A 137 -4.49 -11.62 4.87
N GLY A 138 -5.42 -11.41 5.78
CA GLY A 138 -6.85 -11.47 5.51
C GLY A 138 -7.48 -10.08 5.53
N ILE A 139 -8.55 -9.90 4.75
CA ILE A 139 -9.37 -8.67 4.76
C ILE A 139 -10.82 -9.09 5.04
N PRO A 140 -11.22 -9.17 6.32
CA PRO A 140 -12.53 -9.71 6.71
C PRO A 140 -13.71 -8.96 6.09
N SER A 141 -13.61 -7.64 5.98
CA SER A 141 -14.65 -6.78 5.40
C SER A 141 -14.92 -7.04 3.92
N LEU A 142 -13.96 -7.60 3.18
CA LEU A 142 -14.12 -8.03 1.80
C LEU A 142 -14.37 -9.54 1.66
N ASN A 143 -14.55 -10.26 2.79
CA ASN A 143 -14.66 -11.72 2.83
C ASN A 143 -13.45 -12.45 2.21
N ILE A 144 -12.26 -11.85 2.33
CA ILE A 144 -11.01 -12.43 1.84
C ILE A 144 -10.25 -12.98 3.04
N SER A 145 -10.01 -14.28 3.05
CA SER A 145 -9.33 -14.97 4.14
C SER A 145 -7.81 -14.92 4.05
N SER A 146 -7.25 -14.88 2.84
CA SER A 146 -5.80 -14.92 2.62
C SER A 146 -5.42 -14.23 1.31
N ILE A 147 -4.43 -13.35 1.40
CA ILE A 147 -3.71 -12.74 0.26
C ILE A 147 -2.24 -12.74 0.63
N THR A 148 -1.40 -13.30 -0.23
CA THR A 148 0.04 -13.27 -0.04
C THR A 148 0.63 -12.05 -0.72
N LEU A 149 1.41 -11.28 0.02
CA LEU A 149 2.18 -10.14 -0.46
C LEU A 149 3.65 -10.45 -0.25
N ASN A 150 4.43 -10.37 -1.32
CA ASN A 150 5.86 -10.61 -1.27
C ASN A 150 6.61 -9.29 -1.43
N GLY A 151 7.69 -9.14 -0.70
CA GLY A 151 8.54 -7.98 -0.81
C GLY A 151 9.97 -8.30 -0.39
N VAL A 152 10.88 -7.46 -0.83
CA VAL A 152 12.30 -7.56 -0.52
C VAL A 152 12.74 -6.29 0.19
N LEU A 153 13.41 -6.45 1.31
CA LEU A 153 14.07 -5.38 2.05
C LEU A 153 15.57 -5.46 1.78
N ASN A 154 16.09 -4.51 1.05
CA ASN A 154 17.51 -4.38 0.68
C ASN A 154 18.01 -2.95 0.89
N ASN A 155 19.25 -2.64 0.49
CA ASN A 155 19.87 -1.34 0.66
C ASN A 155 19.09 -0.16 0.04
N ASP A 156 18.22 -0.42 -0.92
CA ASP A 156 17.37 0.60 -1.56
C ASP A 156 16.05 0.82 -0.81
N GLY A 157 15.76 -0.01 0.20
CA GLY A 157 14.55 0.04 0.99
C GLY A 157 13.67 -1.20 0.81
N TYR A 158 12.39 -1.08 1.15
CA TYR A 158 11.41 -2.14 0.95
C TYR A 158 10.74 -2.01 -0.42
N VAL A 159 10.77 -3.08 -1.20
CA VAL A 159 10.18 -3.15 -2.53
C VAL A 159 9.22 -4.34 -2.61
N PHE A 160 7.99 -4.12 -3.06
CA PHE A 160 7.05 -5.20 -3.39
C PHE A 160 7.46 -5.90 -4.68
N VAL A 161 7.39 -7.24 -4.69
CA VAL A 161 7.73 -8.09 -5.83
C VAL A 161 6.48 -8.80 -6.37
#